data_b2faf98e45049d72031decc7350b5ab9
#
_entry.id   b2faf98e45049d72031decc7350b5ab9
#
_cell.length_a   1.000
_cell.length_b   1.000
_cell.length_c   1.000
_cell.angle_alpha   90.00
_cell.angle_beta   90.00
_cell.angle_gamma   90.00
#
_symmetry.space_group_name_H-M   'P 1'
#
loop_
_entity.id
_entity.type
_entity.pdbx_description
1 polymer ?
#
loop_
_entity_poly.entity_id
_entity_poly.type
_entity_poly.pdbx_seq_one_letter_code
_entity_poly.pdbx_strand_id
1 'polypeptide(L)'
;MKKTFLTLALCAAAGSACAQILPYQNPELSADERAQDLLSRLTLEQKVSLMMNDSPEIPELGIHKFNWWSEALHGAARSGLATVFPQAIGMAASFDDALLEQVFDAASTEQRIKYIEARKKDDVKRYSGLAVWTPNINIFRDPRWGRGQETYGEDPYLTARMGYAAVRGLQGEASNPHIAVKSPYNKLHACLKHYAIHSGPEYERHVFNAENLSNRDLMETYLYAFERLVKTTDVKEVMCAYNAWNGKPCCGSDNLLTQILRNEWGYQGLVVSDCGAIRDFFDGRPGFHNIFPNAAEASANAVLSGTDINCGSSYKHLPEAVRTGAIRESDIDVSVLRLLKARFEMGEMDKLETDPWNSISPQELNSDYNRQLAYRMAQESMTLLQNRNDVLPLDASKPIKVAVLGPNANDSITLWGNYNGQPANSTTVLDGIRHKLGDSQVFYRKVSEWVTPEEFHSLYHLCRNNG
;
A
#
# COMPACT_ATOMS: atom_id res chain seq x y z
N MET A 1 -58.37 15.49 70.21
CA MET A 1 -57.25 14.63 69.81
C MET A 1 -57.29 14.46 68.29
N LYS A 2 -56.60 15.27 67.57
CA LYS A 2 -56.46 15.17 66.09
C LYS A 2 -55.03 14.74 65.79
N LYS A 3 -54.87 13.54 65.22
CA LYS A 3 -53.55 13.04 64.76
C LYS A 3 -53.35 13.51 63.33
N THR A 4 -52.34 14.32 63.12
CA THR A 4 -51.88 14.79 61.83
C THR A 4 -50.86 13.76 61.32
N PHE A 5 -51.13 13.09 60.18
CA PHE A 5 -50.17 12.23 59.47
C PHE A 5 -49.33 13.12 58.54
N LEU A 6 -48.04 13.15 58.78
CA LEU A 6 -47.05 13.81 57.89
C LEU A 6 -46.55 12.75 56.89
N THR A 7 -46.96 12.85 55.62
CA THR A 7 -46.49 11.98 54.55
C THR A 7 -45.23 12.56 53.95
N LEU A 8 -44.08 11.93 54.20
CA LEU A 8 -42.81 12.28 53.57
C LEU A 8 -42.81 11.70 52.14
N ALA A 9 -42.86 12.55 51.13
CA ALA A 9 -42.67 12.15 49.72
C ALA A 9 -41.14 12.11 49.43
N LEU A 10 -40.58 10.93 49.30
CA LEU A 10 -39.25 10.72 48.78
C LEU A 10 -39.30 10.86 47.24
N CYS A 11 -38.85 12.00 46.71
CA CYS A 11 -38.53 12.13 45.30
C CYS A 11 -37.21 11.42 45.01
N ALA A 12 -37.26 10.18 44.50
CA ALA A 12 -36.11 9.52 43.89
C ALA A 12 -35.78 10.22 42.54
N ALA A 13 -34.82 11.10 42.53
CA ALA A 13 -34.24 11.61 41.31
C ALA A 13 -33.43 10.49 40.68
N ALA A 14 -34.04 9.75 39.76
CA ALA A 14 -33.32 8.90 38.85
C ALA A 14 -32.56 9.81 37.87
N GLY A 15 -31.33 10.16 38.23
CA GLY A 15 -30.39 10.78 37.32
C GLY A 15 -30.06 9.76 36.22
N SER A 16 -30.65 9.93 35.06
CA SER A 16 -30.15 9.29 33.84
C SER A 16 -28.72 9.81 33.65
N ALA A 17 -27.72 9.02 34.01
CA ALA A 17 -26.38 9.28 33.61
C ALA A 17 -26.35 9.13 32.08
N CYS A 18 -26.57 10.22 31.36
CA CYS A 18 -26.15 10.29 29.97
C CYS A 18 -24.65 9.95 29.98
N ALA A 19 -24.28 8.80 29.45
CA ALA A 19 -22.89 8.46 29.25
C ALA A 19 -22.29 9.62 28.43
N GLN A 20 -21.40 10.38 29.04
CA GLN A 20 -20.74 11.51 28.40
C GLN A 20 -19.91 10.93 27.24
N ILE A 21 -20.26 11.30 26.00
CA ILE A 21 -19.49 10.92 24.83
C ILE A 21 -18.09 11.49 25.01
N LEU A 22 -17.08 10.63 25.00
CA LEU A 22 -15.68 11.08 25.10
C LEU A 22 -15.27 11.85 23.85
N PRO A 23 -14.38 12.84 23.93
CA PRO A 23 -14.01 13.65 22.77
C PRO A 23 -13.58 12.82 21.55
N TYR A 24 -12.76 11.78 21.73
CA TYR A 24 -12.35 10.94 20.60
C TYR A 24 -13.49 10.16 19.93
N GLN A 25 -14.62 9.96 20.65
CA GLN A 25 -15.80 9.27 20.12
C GLN A 25 -16.79 10.23 19.43
N ASN A 26 -16.55 11.51 19.47
CA ASN A 26 -17.42 12.52 18.88
C ASN A 26 -17.02 12.78 17.41
N PRO A 27 -17.82 12.36 16.41
CA PRO A 27 -17.49 12.54 14.99
C PRO A 27 -17.55 14.00 14.51
N GLU A 28 -18.11 14.92 15.32
CA GLU A 28 -18.15 16.35 15.01
C GLU A 28 -16.79 17.04 15.25
N LEU A 29 -15.91 16.42 16.02
CA LEU A 29 -14.56 16.92 16.25
C LEU A 29 -13.62 16.51 15.12
N SER A 30 -12.59 17.32 14.90
CA SER A 30 -11.56 17.04 13.92
C SER A 30 -10.77 15.77 14.27
N ALA A 31 -10.18 15.12 13.25
CA ALA A 31 -9.31 13.97 13.46
C ALA A 31 -8.14 14.27 14.41
N ASP A 32 -7.60 15.51 14.38
CA ASP A 32 -6.53 15.95 15.26
C ASP A 32 -6.99 16.04 16.74
N GLU A 33 -8.14 16.66 17.02
CA GLU A 33 -8.69 16.75 18.37
C GLU A 33 -9.01 15.36 18.95
N ARG A 34 -9.60 14.49 18.13
CA ARG A 34 -9.94 13.11 18.51
C ARG A 34 -8.68 12.29 18.79
N ALA A 35 -7.67 12.41 17.93
CA ALA A 35 -6.40 11.69 18.08
C ALA A 35 -5.64 12.14 19.35
N GLN A 36 -5.63 13.43 19.67
CA GLN A 36 -5.01 13.97 20.89
C GLN A 36 -5.69 13.45 22.15
N ASP A 37 -7.04 13.45 22.20
CA ASP A 37 -7.78 12.93 23.35
C ASP A 37 -7.54 11.43 23.53
N LEU A 38 -7.58 10.64 22.45
CA LEU A 38 -7.36 9.21 22.52
C LEU A 38 -5.91 8.86 22.92
N LEU A 39 -4.92 9.58 22.39
CA LEU A 39 -3.50 9.43 22.77
C LEU A 39 -3.31 9.57 24.28
N SER A 40 -3.97 10.53 24.90
CA SER A 40 -3.85 10.79 26.35
C SER A 40 -4.38 9.65 27.23
N ARG A 41 -5.12 8.70 26.65
CA ARG A 41 -5.75 7.57 27.35
C ARG A 41 -4.97 6.27 27.20
N LEU A 42 -3.98 6.22 26.31
CA LEU A 42 -3.20 5.03 26.00
C LEU A 42 -2.03 4.86 26.96
N THR A 43 -1.79 3.61 27.41
CA THR A 43 -0.54 3.25 28.08
C THR A 43 0.61 3.12 27.05
N LEU A 44 1.86 3.11 27.53
CA LEU A 44 3.02 2.92 26.65
C LEU A 44 2.93 1.63 25.81
N GLU A 45 2.52 0.54 26.44
CA GLU A 45 2.37 -0.77 25.78
C GLU A 45 1.28 -0.74 24.70
N GLN A 46 0.16 -0.07 24.97
CA GLN A 46 -0.92 0.14 23.99
C GLN A 46 -0.44 1.01 22.82
N LYS A 47 0.24 2.12 23.09
CA LYS A 47 0.85 2.99 22.07
C LYS A 47 1.74 2.20 21.14
N VAL A 48 2.68 1.44 21.70
CA VAL A 48 3.62 0.60 20.95
C VAL A 48 2.92 -0.49 20.15
N SER A 49 1.87 -1.10 20.70
CA SER A 49 1.11 -2.15 19.99
C SER A 49 0.43 -1.62 18.72
N LEU A 50 -0.03 -0.37 18.75
CA LEU A 50 -0.66 0.28 17.59
C LEU A 50 0.35 0.68 16.50
N MET A 51 1.63 0.80 16.82
CA MET A 51 2.69 1.17 15.87
C MET A 51 3.18 0.00 15.00
N MET A 52 2.60 -1.19 15.12
CA MET A 52 2.89 -2.32 14.24
C MET A 52 1.84 -2.44 13.14
N ASN A 53 2.23 -2.98 11.98
CA ASN A 53 1.31 -3.14 10.86
C ASN A 53 0.09 -4.00 11.18
N ASP A 54 0.21 -4.97 12.08
CA ASP A 54 -0.91 -5.74 12.65
C ASP A 54 -1.25 -5.14 14.02
N SER A 55 -2.09 -4.11 14.02
CA SER A 55 -2.51 -3.37 15.22
C SER A 55 -3.62 -4.14 15.93
N PRO A 56 -3.43 -4.54 17.21
CA PRO A 56 -4.45 -5.26 17.97
C PRO A 56 -5.65 -4.36 18.30
N GLU A 57 -6.74 -4.98 18.70
CA GLU A 57 -7.84 -4.29 19.35
C GLU A 57 -7.46 -3.83 20.76
N ILE A 58 -8.11 -2.75 21.22
CA ILE A 58 -8.07 -2.27 22.61
C ILE A 58 -9.53 -2.05 23.03
N PRO A 59 -10.22 -3.11 23.50
CA PRO A 59 -11.66 -3.11 23.70
C PRO A 59 -12.17 -2.06 24.68
N GLU A 60 -11.41 -1.77 25.76
CA GLU A 60 -11.76 -0.77 26.76
C GLU A 60 -11.80 0.67 26.23
N LEU A 61 -11.15 0.91 25.08
CA LEU A 61 -11.18 2.18 24.37
C LEU A 61 -12.00 2.12 23.07
N GLY A 62 -12.63 0.98 22.78
CA GLY A 62 -13.38 0.78 21.54
C GLY A 62 -12.51 0.80 20.27
N ILE A 63 -11.22 0.58 20.41
CA ILE A 63 -10.30 0.47 19.28
C ILE A 63 -10.41 -0.92 18.68
N HIS A 64 -10.76 -0.99 17.40
CA HIS A 64 -10.85 -2.24 16.66
C HIS A 64 -9.48 -2.73 16.17
N LYS A 65 -9.37 -4.05 15.95
CA LYS A 65 -8.23 -4.60 15.24
C LYS A 65 -8.11 -3.98 13.85
N PHE A 66 -6.90 -3.59 13.47
CA PHE A 66 -6.61 -3.00 12.17
C PHE A 66 -5.31 -3.55 11.58
N ASN A 67 -5.25 -3.73 10.28
CA ASN A 67 -4.02 -4.11 9.60
C ASN A 67 -3.69 -3.10 8.51
N TRP A 68 -2.52 -2.47 8.63
CA TRP A 68 -2.04 -1.45 7.71
C TRP A 68 -1.62 -2.00 6.35
N TRP A 69 -1.40 -3.32 6.25
CA TRP A 69 -0.90 -3.91 5.02
C TRP A 69 -2.02 -4.37 4.11
N SER A 70 -2.39 -3.52 3.17
CA SER A 70 -3.10 -3.90 1.95
C SER A 70 -2.31 -3.46 0.73
N GLU A 71 -2.66 -4.00 -0.43
CA GLU A 71 -1.99 -3.71 -1.70
C GLU A 71 -3.04 -3.54 -2.81
N ALA A 72 -2.79 -2.59 -3.70
CA ALA A 72 -3.66 -2.33 -4.84
C ALA A 72 -2.86 -1.96 -6.09
N LEU A 73 -1.72 -2.62 -6.31
CA LEU A 73 -0.75 -2.29 -7.35
C LEU A 73 -1.37 -2.25 -8.76
N HIS A 74 -2.24 -3.19 -9.05
CA HIS A 74 -3.02 -3.27 -10.29
C HIS A 74 -4.37 -3.96 -10.06
N GLY A 75 -5.08 -3.54 -9.01
CA GLY A 75 -6.32 -4.08 -8.48
C GLY A 75 -6.17 -4.53 -7.04
N ALA A 76 -7.28 -4.67 -6.30
CA ALA A 76 -7.27 -5.08 -4.90
C ALA A 76 -6.64 -6.47 -4.73
N ALA A 77 -5.53 -6.55 -3.98
CA ALA A 77 -4.65 -7.73 -3.98
C ALA A 77 -4.95 -8.72 -2.86
N ARG A 78 -4.73 -10.00 -3.15
CA ARG A 78 -4.63 -11.13 -2.20
C ARG A 78 -5.80 -11.28 -1.23
N SER A 79 -6.96 -10.75 -1.60
CA SER A 79 -8.20 -10.84 -0.83
C SER A 79 -9.35 -11.47 -1.65
N GLY A 80 -9.06 -12.55 -2.38
CA GLY A 80 -10.02 -13.27 -3.22
C GLY A 80 -10.40 -12.53 -4.51
N LEU A 81 -11.66 -12.65 -4.92
CA LEU A 81 -12.17 -12.07 -6.17
C LEU A 81 -11.88 -10.57 -6.26
N ALA A 82 -11.27 -10.14 -7.36
CA ALA A 82 -11.07 -8.74 -7.71
C ALA A 82 -10.77 -8.61 -9.20
N THR A 83 -10.99 -7.43 -9.76
CA THR A 83 -10.52 -7.11 -11.11
C THR A 83 -8.99 -7.02 -11.10
N VAL A 84 -8.35 -7.70 -12.05
CA VAL A 84 -6.90 -7.62 -12.27
C VAL A 84 -6.65 -6.79 -13.52
N PHE A 85 -6.02 -5.65 -13.32
CA PHE A 85 -5.58 -4.75 -14.39
C PHE A 85 -4.20 -5.15 -14.91
N PRO A 86 -3.72 -4.61 -16.05
CA PRO A 86 -2.33 -4.79 -16.46
C PRO A 86 -1.36 -4.36 -15.36
N GLN A 87 -0.16 -4.94 -15.35
CA GLN A 87 0.87 -4.53 -14.40
C GLN A 87 1.26 -3.07 -14.59
N ALA A 88 1.74 -2.42 -13.51
CA ALA A 88 2.02 -0.98 -13.50
C ALA A 88 2.91 -0.52 -14.67
N ILE A 89 3.95 -1.28 -15.02
CA ILE A 89 4.83 -0.97 -16.14
C ILE A 89 4.08 -0.95 -17.49
N GLY A 90 3.11 -1.85 -17.67
CA GLY A 90 2.24 -1.89 -18.86
C GLY A 90 1.25 -0.72 -18.86
N MET A 91 0.65 -0.43 -17.72
CA MET A 91 -0.26 0.73 -17.60
C MET A 91 0.46 2.05 -17.91
N ALA A 92 1.71 2.20 -17.46
CA ALA A 92 2.51 3.39 -17.77
C ALA A 92 2.84 3.52 -19.26
N ALA A 93 2.95 2.42 -20.00
CA ALA A 93 3.20 2.43 -21.44
C ALA A 93 2.03 3.00 -22.27
N SER A 94 0.85 3.15 -21.68
CA SER A 94 -0.29 3.84 -22.31
C SER A 94 -0.09 5.35 -22.40
N PHE A 95 0.71 5.96 -21.51
CA PHE A 95 0.82 7.41 -21.32
C PHE A 95 -0.53 8.10 -20.98
N ASP A 96 -1.58 7.32 -20.62
CA ASP A 96 -2.90 7.81 -20.26
C ASP A 96 -3.09 7.83 -18.74
N ASP A 97 -2.71 8.94 -18.11
CA ASP A 97 -2.86 9.14 -16.68
C ASP A 97 -4.33 9.30 -16.26
N ALA A 98 -5.20 9.81 -17.15
CA ALA A 98 -6.62 9.92 -16.87
C ALA A 98 -7.32 8.56 -16.81
N LEU A 99 -6.95 7.62 -17.68
CA LEU A 99 -7.42 6.24 -17.63
C LEU A 99 -6.87 5.53 -16.41
N LEU A 100 -5.60 5.76 -16.05
CA LEU A 100 -4.98 5.20 -14.86
C LEU A 100 -5.69 5.66 -13.57
N GLU A 101 -6.11 6.93 -13.48
CA GLU A 101 -6.89 7.44 -12.34
C GLU A 101 -8.20 6.66 -12.18
N GLN A 102 -8.90 6.34 -13.29
CA GLN A 102 -10.11 5.52 -13.27
C GLN A 102 -9.82 4.07 -12.81
N VAL A 103 -8.71 3.49 -13.24
CA VAL A 103 -8.26 2.15 -12.80
C VAL A 103 -8.08 2.13 -11.27
N PHE A 104 -7.42 3.12 -10.70
CA PHE A 104 -7.21 3.17 -9.26
C PHE A 104 -8.47 3.58 -8.47
N ASP A 105 -9.39 4.34 -9.08
CA ASP A 105 -10.72 4.55 -8.50
C ASP A 105 -11.52 3.23 -8.41
N ALA A 106 -11.48 2.40 -9.45
CA ALA A 106 -12.10 1.08 -9.45
C ALA A 106 -11.44 0.14 -8.42
N ALA A 107 -10.11 0.10 -8.37
CA ALA A 107 -9.36 -0.72 -7.40
C ALA A 107 -9.67 -0.31 -5.95
N SER A 108 -9.76 0.99 -5.67
CA SER A 108 -10.12 1.49 -4.34
C SER A 108 -11.57 1.20 -3.96
N THR A 109 -12.48 1.21 -4.92
CA THR A 109 -13.88 0.80 -4.74
C THR A 109 -13.95 -0.67 -4.30
N GLU A 110 -13.25 -1.57 -5.01
CA GLU A 110 -13.19 -2.98 -4.65
C GLU A 110 -12.54 -3.21 -3.27
N GLN A 111 -11.47 -2.46 -2.95
CA GLN A 111 -10.82 -2.56 -1.64
C GLN A 111 -11.74 -2.08 -0.50
N ARG A 112 -12.53 -1.01 -0.71
CA ARG A 112 -13.55 -0.57 0.27
C ARG A 112 -14.60 -1.64 0.51
N ILE A 113 -15.10 -2.31 -0.52
CA ILE A 113 -16.05 -3.42 -0.36
C ILE A 113 -15.44 -4.52 0.53
N LYS A 114 -14.18 -4.89 0.29
CA LYS A 114 -13.49 -5.93 1.07
C LYS A 114 -13.32 -5.52 2.54
N TYR A 115 -12.98 -4.27 2.79
CA TYR A 115 -12.90 -3.74 4.15
C TYR A 115 -14.27 -3.77 4.85
N ILE A 116 -15.32 -3.28 4.20
CA ILE A 116 -16.67 -3.26 4.75
C ILE A 116 -17.13 -4.68 5.13
N GLU A 117 -16.90 -5.66 4.27
CA GLU A 117 -17.24 -7.05 4.55
C GLU A 117 -16.41 -7.68 5.66
N ALA A 118 -15.13 -7.32 5.76
CA ALA A 118 -14.25 -7.75 6.87
C ALA A 118 -14.69 -7.08 8.19
N ARG A 119 -15.02 -5.81 8.16
CA ARG A 119 -15.44 -5.01 9.32
C ARG A 119 -16.78 -5.49 9.90
N LYS A 120 -17.74 -5.88 9.05
CA LYS A 120 -19.00 -6.51 9.47
C LYS A 120 -18.80 -7.82 10.24
N LYS A 121 -17.67 -8.50 10.01
CA LYS A 121 -17.32 -9.78 10.65
C LYS A 121 -16.33 -9.61 11.80
N ASP A 122 -15.92 -8.37 12.09
CA ASP A 122 -14.83 -8.04 13.02
C ASP A 122 -13.51 -8.82 12.71
N ASP A 123 -13.21 -9.01 11.40
CA ASP A 123 -12.06 -9.78 10.91
C ASP A 123 -11.21 -8.95 9.91
N VAL A 124 -10.88 -7.71 10.29
CA VAL A 124 -9.96 -6.88 9.48
C VAL A 124 -8.54 -7.41 9.66
N LYS A 125 -8.00 -7.95 8.57
CA LYS A 125 -6.68 -8.58 8.55
C LYS A 125 -5.86 -8.09 7.35
N ARG A 126 -4.65 -8.61 7.18
CA ARG A 126 -3.80 -8.32 6.02
C ARG A 126 -4.59 -8.44 4.71
N TYR A 127 -4.45 -7.44 3.85
CA TYR A 127 -5.13 -7.27 2.57
C TYR A 127 -6.64 -6.94 2.64
N SER A 128 -7.18 -6.66 3.82
CA SER A 128 -8.57 -6.19 3.96
C SER A 128 -8.70 -4.83 4.67
N GLY A 129 -7.58 -4.15 4.94
CA GLY A 129 -7.56 -2.81 5.53
C GLY A 129 -7.74 -1.69 4.50
N LEU A 130 -7.68 -0.45 4.99
CA LEU A 130 -7.89 0.78 4.22
C LEU A 130 -6.60 1.49 3.80
N ALA A 131 -5.46 1.10 4.36
CA ALA A 131 -4.15 1.56 3.92
C ALA A 131 -3.63 0.61 2.84
N VAL A 132 -3.30 1.14 1.66
CA VAL A 132 -2.76 0.37 0.54
C VAL A 132 -1.35 0.84 0.21
N TRP A 133 -0.39 -0.08 0.25
CA TRP A 133 1.01 0.25 0.02
C TRP A 133 1.34 0.32 -1.47
N THR A 134 0.72 1.30 -2.12
CA THR A 134 0.71 1.59 -3.55
C THR A 134 0.60 3.11 -3.75
N PRO A 135 1.28 3.71 -4.75
CA PRO A 135 2.04 3.13 -5.86
C PRO A 135 3.53 2.88 -5.56
N ASN A 136 4.16 2.00 -6.35
CA ASN A 136 5.61 1.90 -6.41
C ASN A 136 6.15 2.89 -7.45
N ILE A 137 6.78 3.96 -6.98
CA ILE A 137 7.32 5.05 -7.80
C ILE A 137 8.86 5.06 -7.86
N ASN A 138 9.49 3.92 -7.58
CA ASN A 138 10.93 3.78 -7.81
C ASN A 138 11.25 3.79 -9.30
N ILE A 139 12.43 4.30 -9.65
CA ILE A 139 12.91 4.34 -11.03
C ILE A 139 13.49 2.99 -11.41
N PHE A 140 12.98 2.37 -12.49
CA PHE A 140 13.44 1.10 -13.00
C PHE A 140 14.73 1.28 -13.82
N ARG A 141 15.87 1.28 -13.15
CA ARG A 141 17.20 1.55 -13.76
C ARG A 141 18.03 0.30 -14.06
N ASP A 142 17.73 -0.84 -13.44
CA ASP A 142 18.52 -2.06 -13.55
C ASP A 142 17.60 -3.26 -13.83
N PRO A 143 17.78 -3.98 -14.96
CA PRO A 143 16.93 -5.11 -15.33
C PRO A 143 17.07 -6.32 -14.39
N ARG A 144 18.09 -6.35 -13.54
CA ARG A 144 18.27 -7.39 -12.51
C ARG A 144 17.40 -7.16 -11.27
N TRP A 145 16.78 -5.99 -11.16
CA TRP A 145 15.84 -5.75 -10.09
C TRP A 145 14.53 -6.52 -10.31
N GLY A 146 14.19 -7.44 -9.39
CA GLY A 146 13.07 -8.36 -9.52
C GLY A 146 11.67 -7.70 -9.44
N ARG A 147 11.58 -6.39 -9.16
CA ARG A 147 10.33 -5.66 -8.97
C ARG A 147 10.06 -4.56 -10.02
N GLY A 148 10.82 -4.58 -11.13
CA GLY A 148 10.67 -3.57 -12.18
C GLY A 148 9.25 -3.46 -12.74
N GLN A 149 8.53 -4.57 -12.88
CA GLN A 149 7.15 -4.61 -13.35
C GLN A 149 6.14 -3.88 -12.44
N GLU A 150 6.50 -3.64 -11.17
CA GLU A 150 5.65 -2.90 -10.23
C GLU A 150 5.72 -1.38 -10.43
N THR A 151 6.65 -0.89 -11.26
CA THR A 151 6.94 0.53 -11.44
C THR A 151 6.33 1.11 -12.72
N TYR A 152 6.42 2.41 -12.84
CA TYR A 152 6.00 3.14 -14.05
C TYR A 152 7.14 3.38 -15.05
N GLY A 153 8.30 2.71 -14.86
CA GLY A 153 9.44 2.75 -15.78
C GLY A 153 10.61 3.57 -15.28
N GLU A 154 11.41 4.06 -16.22
CA GLU A 154 12.69 4.72 -15.95
C GLU A 154 12.63 6.25 -15.95
N ASP A 155 11.54 6.85 -16.46
CA ASP A 155 11.38 8.30 -16.56
C ASP A 155 10.76 8.89 -15.28
N PRO A 156 11.44 9.82 -14.57
CA PRO A 156 10.95 10.40 -13.34
C PRO A 156 9.68 11.24 -13.52
N TYR A 157 9.53 11.92 -14.65
CA TYR A 157 8.36 12.75 -14.92
C TYR A 157 7.12 11.90 -15.21
N LEU A 158 7.24 10.88 -16.06
CA LEU A 158 6.16 9.93 -16.31
C LEU A 158 5.75 9.22 -15.01
N THR A 159 6.74 8.80 -14.22
CA THR A 159 6.49 8.18 -12.91
C THR A 159 5.71 9.11 -11.98
N ALA A 160 6.04 10.41 -11.95
CA ALA A 160 5.30 11.38 -11.14
C ALA A 160 3.86 11.59 -11.67
N ARG A 161 3.65 11.63 -12.99
CA ARG A 161 2.32 11.77 -13.60
C ARG A 161 1.42 10.57 -13.28
N MET A 162 1.93 9.37 -13.51
CA MET A 162 1.20 8.13 -13.23
C MET A 162 0.97 7.95 -11.71
N GLY A 163 1.97 8.27 -10.88
CA GLY A 163 1.82 8.27 -9.43
C GLY A 163 0.76 9.24 -8.93
N TYR A 164 0.65 10.44 -9.53
CA TYR A 164 -0.39 11.42 -9.23
C TYR A 164 -1.80 10.85 -9.48
N ALA A 165 -2.01 10.25 -10.65
CA ALA A 165 -3.27 9.60 -10.99
C ALA A 165 -3.61 8.45 -10.03
N ALA A 166 -2.62 7.64 -9.68
CA ALA A 166 -2.80 6.53 -8.74
C ALA A 166 -3.23 7.00 -7.34
N VAL A 167 -2.55 8.01 -6.79
CA VAL A 167 -2.89 8.56 -5.46
C VAL A 167 -4.32 9.11 -5.45
N ARG A 168 -4.70 9.90 -6.45
CA ARG A 168 -6.04 10.49 -6.52
C ARG A 168 -7.15 9.44 -6.64
N GLY A 169 -6.96 8.44 -7.51
CA GLY A 169 -7.92 7.35 -7.65
C GLY A 169 -8.05 6.52 -6.36
N LEU A 170 -6.94 6.24 -5.67
CA LEU A 170 -6.95 5.48 -4.42
C LEU A 170 -7.60 6.25 -3.27
N GLN A 171 -7.32 7.53 -3.13
CA GLN A 171 -7.79 8.33 -1.98
C GLN A 171 -9.22 8.88 -2.15
N GLY A 172 -9.85 8.67 -3.32
CA GLY A 172 -11.22 9.11 -3.60
C GLY A 172 -11.30 10.54 -4.15
N GLU A 173 -10.20 11.03 -4.73
CA GLU A 173 -10.09 12.36 -5.34
C GLU A 173 -10.19 12.31 -6.88
N ALA A 174 -10.57 11.17 -7.44
CA ALA A 174 -10.66 10.99 -8.88
C ALA A 174 -11.53 12.08 -9.54
N SER A 175 -11.06 12.62 -10.66
CA SER A 175 -11.74 13.70 -11.39
C SER A 175 -13.04 13.21 -12.05
N ASN A 176 -13.12 11.92 -12.34
CA ASN A 176 -14.29 11.27 -12.94
C ASN A 176 -14.52 9.89 -12.32
N PRO A 177 -14.96 9.82 -11.05
CA PRO A 177 -15.18 8.55 -10.37
C PRO A 177 -16.39 7.82 -10.97
N HIS A 178 -16.28 6.50 -11.12
CA HIS A 178 -17.41 5.66 -11.52
C HIS A 178 -18.54 5.69 -10.49
N ILE A 179 -18.17 5.68 -9.20
CA ILE A 179 -19.09 5.78 -8.09
C ILE A 179 -18.76 7.04 -7.28
N ALA A 180 -19.62 8.05 -7.41
CA ALA A 180 -19.46 9.31 -6.69
C ALA A 180 -20.10 9.23 -5.30
N VAL A 181 -19.28 9.00 -4.28
CA VAL A 181 -19.70 9.08 -2.88
C VAL A 181 -19.12 10.34 -2.25
N LYS A 182 -19.98 11.14 -1.62
CA LYS A 182 -19.51 12.27 -0.80
C LYS A 182 -19.25 11.79 0.62
N SER A 183 -18.02 11.82 1.04
CA SER A 183 -17.60 11.38 2.38
C SER A 183 -16.63 12.39 2.99
N PRO A 184 -16.68 12.63 4.32
CA PRO A 184 -15.63 13.35 5.02
C PRO A 184 -14.37 12.52 5.20
N TYR A 185 -14.44 11.21 4.93
CA TYR A 185 -13.32 10.27 5.09
C TYR A 185 -12.63 9.99 3.74
N ASN A 186 -11.32 9.79 3.79
CA ASN A 186 -10.59 9.29 2.63
C ASN A 186 -11.13 7.91 2.22
N LYS A 187 -11.19 7.65 0.92
CA LYS A 187 -11.62 6.34 0.41
C LYS A 187 -10.65 5.25 0.83
N LEU A 188 -9.35 5.46 0.61
CA LEU A 188 -8.21 4.69 1.13
C LEU A 188 -7.09 5.66 1.46
N HIS A 189 -6.05 5.17 2.13
CA HIS A 189 -4.75 5.84 2.18
C HIS A 189 -3.81 5.20 1.18
N ALA A 190 -3.26 5.99 0.25
CA ALA A 190 -2.22 5.60 -0.67
C ALA A 190 -0.84 5.76 -0.01
N CYS A 191 0.12 4.90 -0.40
CA CYS A 191 1.47 4.89 0.15
C CYS A 191 2.52 4.92 -0.97
N LEU A 192 3.33 5.97 -1.02
CA LEU A 192 4.43 6.06 -1.96
C LEU A 192 5.59 5.15 -1.53
N LYS A 193 6.05 4.27 -2.39
CA LYS A 193 7.13 3.35 -2.07
C LYS A 193 8.13 3.19 -3.19
N HIS A 194 9.34 2.82 -2.88
CA HIS A 194 10.00 2.71 -1.56
C HIS A 194 11.01 3.86 -1.43
N TYR A 195 10.88 4.65 -0.41
CA TYR A 195 11.67 5.87 -0.19
C TYR A 195 12.98 5.54 0.55
N ALA A 196 14.18 5.60 -0.08
CA ALA A 196 14.44 6.00 -1.43
C ALA A 196 15.54 5.16 -2.07
N ILE A 197 15.73 5.35 -3.39
CA ILE A 197 16.83 4.75 -4.17
C ILE A 197 16.77 3.21 -4.20
N HIS A 198 15.56 2.64 -4.14
CA HIS A 198 15.33 1.21 -4.09
C HIS A 198 15.05 0.64 -5.48
N SER A 199 16.09 0.26 -6.22
CA SER A 199 16.00 -0.37 -7.54
C SER A 199 17.32 -1.06 -7.95
N GLY A 200 18.02 -1.62 -6.99
CA GLY A 200 19.23 -2.41 -7.21
C GLY A 200 18.95 -3.90 -7.44
N PRO A 201 19.99 -4.72 -7.59
CA PRO A 201 19.85 -6.16 -7.69
C PRO A 201 19.04 -6.74 -6.51
N GLU A 202 18.06 -7.61 -6.81
CA GLU A 202 17.11 -8.09 -5.80
C GLU A 202 17.77 -8.86 -4.64
N TYR A 203 18.84 -9.58 -4.92
CA TYR A 203 19.57 -10.36 -3.90
C TYR A 203 20.32 -9.51 -2.87
N GLU A 204 20.53 -8.20 -3.15
CA GLU A 204 21.19 -7.24 -2.25
C GLU A 204 20.20 -6.31 -1.55
N ARG A 205 18.90 -6.42 -1.75
CA ARG A 205 17.92 -5.43 -1.28
C ARG A 205 18.02 -5.09 0.20
N HIS A 206 18.42 -6.05 1.05
CA HIS A 206 18.53 -5.89 2.51
C HIS A 206 19.85 -5.29 3.00
N VAL A 207 20.83 -5.13 2.11
CA VAL A 207 22.17 -4.69 2.47
C VAL A 207 22.72 -3.62 1.53
N PHE A 208 22.09 -3.44 0.37
CA PHE A 208 22.53 -2.46 -0.62
C PHE A 208 22.69 -1.08 0.01
N ASN A 209 23.82 -0.42 -0.25
CA ASN A 209 24.10 0.93 0.19
C ASN A 209 24.36 1.82 -1.03
N ALA A 210 23.50 2.77 -1.29
CA ALA A 210 23.65 3.73 -2.37
C ALA A 210 24.70 4.77 -1.97
N GLU A 211 25.91 4.63 -2.50
CA GLU A 211 27.03 5.54 -2.26
C GLU A 211 27.41 6.31 -3.52
N ASN A 212 28.13 7.41 -3.34
CA ASN A 212 28.68 8.22 -4.42
C ASN A 212 27.62 8.75 -5.42
N LEU A 213 26.38 8.85 -4.99
CA LEU A 213 25.32 9.46 -5.78
C LEU A 213 25.49 10.98 -5.77
N SER A 214 25.47 11.61 -6.94
CA SER A 214 25.49 13.07 -7.00
C SER A 214 24.16 13.64 -6.44
N ASN A 215 24.20 14.83 -5.85
CA ASN A 215 22.99 15.51 -5.40
C ASN A 215 22.00 15.71 -6.56
N ARG A 216 22.52 15.93 -7.77
CA ARG A 216 21.70 16.07 -8.97
C ARG A 216 20.95 14.79 -9.28
N ASP A 217 21.62 13.65 -9.33
CA ASP A 217 20.98 12.35 -9.61
C ASP A 217 19.98 12.00 -8.50
N LEU A 218 20.33 12.28 -7.24
CA LEU A 218 19.43 12.08 -6.13
C LEU A 218 18.13 12.87 -6.32
N MET A 219 18.22 14.17 -6.54
CA MET A 219 17.06 15.07 -6.58
C MET A 219 16.28 14.97 -7.90
N GLU A 220 16.98 14.90 -9.05
CA GLU A 220 16.32 14.94 -10.37
C GLU A 220 15.85 13.57 -10.86
N THR A 221 16.38 12.47 -10.30
CA THR A 221 16.01 11.11 -10.69
C THR A 221 15.27 10.37 -9.58
N TYR A 222 15.95 10.11 -8.46
CA TYR A 222 15.40 9.18 -7.44
C TYR A 222 14.38 9.81 -6.51
N LEU A 223 14.50 11.08 -6.18
CA LEU A 223 13.58 11.79 -5.29
C LEU A 223 12.52 12.60 -6.05
N TYR A 224 12.69 12.82 -7.35
CA TYR A 224 11.81 13.69 -8.14
C TYR A 224 10.33 13.32 -8.01
N ALA A 225 9.96 12.05 -8.24
CA ALA A 225 8.58 11.62 -8.18
C ALA A 225 8.02 11.71 -6.73
N PHE A 226 8.81 11.37 -5.71
CA PHE A 226 8.42 11.53 -4.31
C PHE A 226 8.14 12.98 -3.96
N GLU A 227 9.07 13.90 -4.29
CA GLU A 227 8.89 15.33 -4.04
C GLU A 227 7.64 15.88 -4.71
N ARG A 228 7.47 15.57 -6.01
CA ARG A 228 6.31 16.04 -6.78
C ARG A 228 5.01 15.58 -6.15
N LEU A 229 4.88 14.31 -5.81
CA LEU A 229 3.66 13.76 -5.23
C LEU A 229 3.38 14.28 -3.83
N VAL A 230 4.38 14.36 -2.96
CA VAL A 230 4.23 14.97 -1.63
C VAL A 230 3.75 16.41 -1.71
N LYS A 231 4.25 17.20 -2.68
CA LYS A 231 3.90 18.63 -2.82
C LYS A 231 2.61 18.89 -3.61
N THR A 232 2.12 17.92 -4.40
CA THR A 232 0.98 18.15 -5.30
C THR A 232 -0.23 17.28 -5.02
N THR A 233 -0.12 16.33 -4.11
CA THR A 233 -1.23 15.50 -3.62
C THR A 233 -1.28 15.56 -2.09
N ASP A 234 -2.40 15.10 -1.53
CA ASP A 234 -2.53 14.86 -0.08
C ASP A 234 -2.21 13.40 0.26
N VAL A 235 -1.11 12.85 -0.32
CA VAL A 235 -0.75 11.45 -0.08
C VAL A 235 -0.50 11.18 1.39
N LYS A 236 -1.14 10.12 1.91
CA LYS A 236 -1.23 9.87 3.35
C LYS A 236 -0.09 9.05 3.92
N GLU A 237 0.56 8.21 3.11
CA GLU A 237 1.64 7.34 3.57
C GLU A 237 2.86 7.36 2.64
N VAL A 238 4.03 7.17 3.24
CA VAL A 238 5.31 6.94 2.54
C VAL A 238 5.97 5.72 3.18
N MET A 239 6.43 4.77 2.36
CA MET A 239 7.17 3.60 2.85
C MET A 239 8.65 3.79 2.65
N CYS A 240 9.43 3.76 3.73
CA CYS A 240 10.89 3.79 3.65
C CYS A 240 11.45 2.43 3.20
N ALA A 241 12.53 2.48 2.43
CA ALA A 241 13.11 1.33 1.74
C ALA A 241 14.01 0.46 2.63
N TYR A 242 14.28 -0.77 2.18
CA TYR A 242 15.23 -1.68 2.83
C TYR A 242 16.67 -1.18 2.80
N ASN A 243 17.11 -0.63 1.66
CA ASN A 243 18.50 -0.26 1.42
C ASN A 243 18.96 0.91 2.28
N ALA A 244 20.26 1.11 2.32
CA ALA A 244 20.89 2.28 2.91
C ALA A 244 21.24 3.33 1.85
N TRP A 245 21.39 4.57 2.30
CA TRP A 245 21.99 5.68 1.57
C TRP A 245 23.10 6.30 2.42
N ASN A 246 24.33 6.35 1.86
CA ASN A 246 25.52 6.83 2.54
C ASN A 246 25.71 6.20 3.94
N GLY A 247 25.53 4.88 4.03
CA GLY A 247 25.73 4.09 5.25
C GLY A 247 24.57 4.11 6.25
N LYS A 248 23.52 4.92 6.04
CA LYS A 248 22.34 4.94 6.89
C LYS A 248 21.17 4.20 6.21
N PRO A 249 20.56 3.15 6.79
CA PRO A 249 19.36 2.52 6.29
C PRO A 249 18.26 3.56 6.12
N CYS A 250 17.50 3.50 5.02
CA CYS A 250 16.50 4.51 4.70
C CYS A 250 15.45 4.71 5.82
N CYS A 251 15.02 3.62 6.48
CA CYS A 251 14.07 3.69 7.60
C CYS A 251 14.68 4.21 8.92
N GLY A 252 15.98 4.42 8.98
CA GLY A 252 16.69 5.02 10.12
C GLY A 252 17.46 6.29 9.74
N SER A 253 17.13 6.90 8.59
CA SER A 253 17.81 8.08 8.09
C SER A 253 17.04 9.36 8.42
N ASP A 254 17.48 10.08 9.43
CA ASP A 254 16.99 11.41 9.79
C ASP A 254 17.08 12.41 8.63
N ASN A 255 18.13 12.30 7.82
CA ASN A 255 18.30 13.16 6.64
C ASN A 255 17.19 12.94 5.61
N LEU A 256 16.86 11.67 5.26
CA LEU A 256 15.78 11.36 4.32
C LEU A 256 14.40 11.70 4.92
N LEU A 257 14.12 11.18 6.12
CA LEU A 257 12.75 11.18 6.66
C LEU A 257 12.40 12.50 7.35
N THR A 258 13.34 13.08 8.10
CA THR A 258 13.07 14.31 8.85
C THR A 258 13.47 15.54 8.04
N GLN A 259 14.72 15.63 7.55
CA GLN A 259 15.17 16.85 6.90
C GLN A 259 14.53 17.03 5.52
N ILE A 260 14.64 16.06 4.63
CA ILE A 260 14.12 16.18 3.26
C ILE A 260 12.59 16.03 3.24
N LEU A 261 12.08 14.88 3.69
CA LEU A 261 10.65 14.57 3.55
C LEU A 261 9.76 15.51 4.35
N ARG A 262 10.06 15.70 5.66
CA ARG A 262 9.19 16.49 6.54
C ARG A 262 9.52 17.98 6.54
N ASN A 263 10.79 18.36 6.70
CA ASN A 263 11.15 19.78 6.85
C ASN A 263 11.18 20.52 5.51
N GLU A 264 11.81 19.95 4.47
CA GLU A 264 11.93 20.63 3.19
C GLU A 264 10.67 20.50 2.32
N TRP A 265 10.04 19.31 2.30
CA TRP A 265 8.83 19.09 1.49
C TRP A 265 7.53 19.31 2.25
N GLY A 266 7.56 19.43 3.57
CA GLY A 266 6.38 19.72 4.40
C GLY A 266 5.46 18.54 4.65
N TYR A 267 5.94 17.28 4.47
CA TYR A 267 5.12 16.09 4.62
C TYR A 267 4.60 15.88 6.04
N GLN A 268 3.28 15.71 6.18
CA GLN A 268 2.62 15.54 7.47
C GLN A 268 2.05 14.13 7.71
N GLY A 269 2.05 13.28 6.67
CA GLY A 269 1.50 11.93 6.74
C GLY A 269 2.38 10.93 7.48
N LEU A 270 1.98 9.67 7.40
CA LEU A 270 2.67 8.55 8.02
C LEU A 270 3.90 8.09 7.22
N VAL A 271 4.91 7.62 7.95
CA VAL A 271 6.00 6.83 7.37
C VAL A 271 5.92 5.40 7.92
N VAL A 272 5.79 4.43 7.03
CA VAL A 272 5.82 3.00 7.36
C VAL A 272 7.12 2.36 6.89
N SER A 273 7.68 1.43 7.67
CA SER A 273 8.85 0.67 7.22
C SER A 273 8.46 -0.39 6.21
N ASP A 274 9.32 -0.70 5.24
CA ASP A 274 9.20 -1.96 4.49
C ASP A 274 9.34 -3.15 5.45
N CYS A 275 8.78 -4.31 5.05
CA CYS A 275 8.56 -5.43 5.97
C CYS A 275 9.87 -6.07 6.43
N GLY A 276 10.18 -5.89 7.71
CA GLY A 276 11.41 -6.36 8.33
C GLY A 276 12.59 -5.40 8.17
N ALA A 277 12.44 -4.26 7.50
CA ALA A 277 13.56 -3.32 7.26
C ALA A 277 14.24 -2.85 8.56
N ILE A 278 13.49 -2.65 9.64
CA ILE A 278 14.10 -2.28 10.94
C ILE A 278 14.85 -3.46 11.56
N ARG A 279 14.43 -4.70 11.33
CA ARG A 279 15.18 -5.88 11.77
C ARG A 279 16.54 -5.95 11.11
N ASP A 280 16.66 -5.51 9.86
CA ASP A 280 17.92 -5.52 9.11
C ASP A 280 19.00 -4.64 9.78
N PHE A 281 18.61 -3.71 10.67
CA PHE A 281 19.55 -2.88 11.41
C PHE A 281 20.38 -3.65 12.45
N PHE A 282 19.85 -4.78 12.99
CA PHE A 282 20.43 -5.48 14.14
C PHE A 282 20.39 -7.01 14.06
N ASP A 283 19.96 -7.62 12.97
CA ASP A 283 19.73 -9.07 12.84
C ASP A 283 20.94 -9.95 13.20
N GLY A 284 22.16 -9.41 12.99
CA GLY A 284 23.44 -10.07 13.27
C GLY A 284 23.88 -11.07 12.21
N ARG A 285 23.01 -11.45 11.26
CA ARG A 285 23.38 -12.35 10.16
C ARG A 285 24.04 -11.60 9.02
N PRO A 286 24.93 -12.26 8.23
CA PRO A 286 25.45 -11.69 7.00
C PRO A 286 24.33 -11.32 6.02
N GLY A 287 24.49 -10.25 5.26
CA GLY A 287 23.50 -9.79 4.28
C GLY A 287 22.41 -8.87 4.84
N PHE A 288 22.67 -8.27 6.01
CA PHE A 288 21.88 -7.22 6.64
C PHE A 288 22.77 -6.06 7.08
N HIS A 289 22.21 -4.91 7.41
CA HIS A 289 22.99 -3.71 7.74
C HIS A 289 23.81 -3.85 9.02
N ASN A 290 23.22 -4.44 10.07
CA ASN A 290 23.89 -4.74 11.35
C ASN A 290 24.65 -3.55 11.97
N ILE A 291 24.03 -2.37 11.99
CA ILE A 291 24.62 -1.13 12.51
C ILE A 291 24.21 -0.81 13.95
N PHE A 292 23.27 -1.58 14.52
CA PHE A 292 22.85 -1.46 15.91
C PHE A 292 23.07 -2.76 16.66
N PRO A 293 23.42 -2.69 17.97
CA PRO A 293 23.73 -3.88 18.77
C PRO A 293 22.49 -4.71 19.13
N ASN A 294 21.31 -4.10 19.15
CA ASN A 294 20.07 -4.75 19.58
C ASN A 294 18.81 -4.10 18.99
N ALA A 295 17.69 -4.77 19.18
CA ALA A 295 16.39 -4.34 18.66
C ALA A 295 15.87 -3.06 19.32
N ALA A 296 16.16 -2.82 20.60
CA ALA A 296 15.66 -1.64 21.31
C ALA A 296 16.29 -0.34 20.75
N GLU A 297 17.60 -0.33 20.57
CA GLU A 297 18.32 0.82 19.98
C GLU A 297 17.95 1.03 18.50
N ALA A 298 17.86 -0.05 17.74
CA ALA A 298 17.41 0.00 16.33
C ALA A 298 16.01 0.59 16.19
N SER A 299 15.07 0.15 17.04
CA SER A 299 13.68 0.67 17.04
C SER A 299 13.63 2.13 17.47
N ALA A 300 14.38 2.52 18.50
CA ALA A 300 14.48 3.90 18.93
C ALA A 300 15.02 4.81 17.82
N ASN A 301 16.10 4.39 17.12
CA ASN A 301 16.62 5.13 15.98
C ASN A 301 15.60 5.30 14.88
N ALA A 302 14.86 4.25 14.51
CA ALA A 302 13.84 4.31 13.46
C ALA A 302 12.74 5.34 13.79
N VAL A 303 12.20 5.32 15.03
CA VAL A 303 11.19 6.30 15.48
C VAL A 303 11.75 7.72 15.49
N LEU A 304 12.93 7.93 16.08
CA LEU A 304 13.58 9.25 16.16
C LEU A 304 13.92 9.82 14.77
N SER A 305 14.21 8.95 13.80
CA SER A 305 14.43 9.35 12.41
C SER A 305 13.15 9.68 11.66
N GLY A 306 11.98 9.26 12.14
CA GLY A 306 10.66 9.61 11.57
C GLY A 306 9.85 8.45 11.00
N THR A 307 10.23 7.18 11.25
CA THR A 307 9.42 6.01 10.89
C THR A 307 8.35 5.75 11.94
N ASP A 308 7.08 5.93 11.58
CA ASP A 308 5.94 5.89 12.51
C ASP A 308 5.42 4.46 12.72
N ILE A 309 5.36 3.64 11.67
CA ILE A 309 4.81 2.27 11.71
C ILE A 309 5.86 1.27 11.28
N ASN A 310 5.99 0.18 12.05
CA ASN A 310 6.85 -0.94 11.72
C ASN A 310 6.07 -2.07 11.04
N CYS A 311 6.40 -2.38 9.78
CA CYS A 311 6.01 -3.66 9.19
C CYS A 311 6.92 -4.76 9.74
N GLY A 312 6.45 -5.46 10.75
CA GLY A 312 7.20 -6.47 11.47
C GLY A 312 6.99 -6.40 12.98
N SER A 313 7.99 -6.82 13.75
CA SER A 313 7.86 -6.94 15.21
C SER A 313 8.94 -6.18 16.00
N SER A 314 9.79 -5.38 15.34
CA SER A 314 10.92 -4.73 16.02
C SER A 314 10.46 -3.73 17.09
N TYR A 315 9.38 -3.01 16.84
CA TYR A 315 8.86 -2.00 17.79
C TYR A 315 8.36 -2.58 19.12
N LYS A 316 8.17 -3.89 19.24
CA LYS A 316 7.93 -4.55 20.55
C LYS A 316 9.00 -4.23 21.60
N HIS A 317 10.19 -3.83 21.18
CA HIS A 317 11.32 -3.47 22.03
C HIS A 317 11.36 -1.98 22.43
N LEU A 318 10.41 -1.15 21.96
CA LEU A 318 10.33 0.26 22.35
C LEU A 318 10.11 0.49 23.85
N PRO A 319 9.30 -0.32 24.59
CA PRO A 319 9.22 -0.15 26.05
C PRO A 319 10.57 -0.35 26.75
N GLU A 320 11.40 -1.27 26.25
CA GLU A 320 12.77 -1.44 26.74
C GLU A 320 13.63 -0.22 26.41
N ALA A 321 13.52 0.32 25.19
CA ALA A 321 14.23 1.52 24.75
C ALA A 321 13.88 2.74 25.62
N VAL A 322 12.61 2.90 26.02
CA VAL A 322 12.19 3.95 26.97
C VAL A 322 12.82 3.71 28.34
N ARG A 323 12.76 2.49 28.87
CA ARG A 323 13.32 2.14 30.18
C ARG A 323 14.84 2.36 30.25
N THR A 324 15.56 2.14 29.16
CA THR A 324 17.01 2.35 29.07
C THR A 324 17.39 3.79 28.73
N GLY A 325 16.42 4.66 28.42
CA GLY A 325 16.66 6.04 28.06
C GLY A 325 17.13 6.26 26.60
N ALA A 326 17.02 5.25 25.73
CA ALA A 326 17.35 5.37 24.31
C ALA A 326 16.32 6.21 23.53
N ILE A 327 15.09 6.31 24.03
CA ILE A 327 14.00 7.14 23.49
C ILE A 327 13.09 7.59 24.64
N ARG A 328 12.41 8.72 24.50
CA ARG A 328 11.37 9.16 25.43
C ARG A 328 10.00 8.70 24.97
N GLU A 329 9.08 8.47 25.90
CA GLU A 329 7.69 8.19 25.55
C GLU A 329 7.07 9.31 24.69
N SER A 330 7.41 10.59 24.99
CA SER A 330 6.96 11.72 24.18
C SER A 330 7.40 11.69 22.71
N ASP A 331 8.49 11.02 22.39
CA ASP A 331 8.93 10.84 21.00
C ASP A 331 8.08 9.76 20.29
N ILE A 332 7.64 8.73 21.03
CA ILE A 332 6.67 7.73 20.58
C ILE A 332 5.30 8.38 20.34
N ASP A 333 4.87 9.29 21.23
CA ASP A 333 3.59 9.98 21.12
C ASP A 333 3.41 10.72 19.79
N VAL A 334 4.49 11.26 19.23
CA VAL A 334 4.46 11.94 17.93
C VAL A 334 4.01 10.97 16.81
N SER A 335 4.56 9.76 16.80
CA SER A 335 4.18 8.74 15.81
C SER A 335 2.79 8.19 16.06
N VAL A 336 2.42 7.95 17.33
CA VAL A 336 1.09 7.46 17.69
C VAL A 336 0.02 8.48 17.33
N LEU A 337 0.26 9.77 17.55
CA LEU A 337 -0.68 10.85 17.16
C LEU A 337 -0.97 10.80 15.65
N ARG A 338 0.06 10.65 14.82
CA ARG A 338 -0.11 10.57 13.36
C ARG A 338 -0.93 9.35 12.94
N LEU A 339 -0.63 8.17 13.51
CA LEU A 339 -1.38 6.96 13.16
C LEU A 339 -2.84 6.99 13.63
N LEU A 340 -3.13 7.57 14.81
CA LEU A 340 -4.51 7.74 15.28
C LEU A 340 -5.28 8.72 14.37
N LYS A 341 -4.66 9.84 14.02
CA LYS A 341 -5.24 10.80 13.07
C LYS A 341 -5.58 10.10 11.74
N ALA A 342 -4.66 9.32 11.18
CA ALA A 342 -4.88 8.59 9.93
C ALA A 342 -6.06 7.61 10.04
N ARG A 343 -6.22 6.90 11.16
CA ARG A 343 -7.36 6.00 11.39
C ARG A 343 -8.69 6.78 11.45
N PHE A 344 -8.72 7.96 12.07
CA PHE A 344 -9.89 8.83 12.05
C PHE A 344 -10.19 9.37 10.65
N GLU A 345 -9.17 9.79 9.90
CA GLU A 345 -9.33 10.28 8.52
C GLU A 345 -9.88 9.23 7.56
N MET A 346 -9.63 7.95 7.80
CA MET A 346 -10.22 6.83 7.03
C MET A 346 -11.65 6.46 7.48
N GLY A 347 -12.16 7.02 8.59
CA GLY A 347 -13.43 6.62 9.22
C GLY A 347 -13.39 5.26 9.91
N GLU A 348 -12.19 4.68 10.10
CA GLU A 348 -12.02 3.34 10.66
C GLU A 348 -12.44 3.27 12.13
N MET A 349 -12.23 4.36 12.86
CA MET A 349 -12.58 4.49 14.28
C MET A 349 -14.07 4.81 14.53
N ASP A 350 -14.84 5.04 13.48
CA ASP A 350 -16.24 5.37 13.55
C ASP A 350 -17.15 4.15 13.31
N LYS A 351 -18.43 4.33 13.57
CA LYS A 351 -19.42 3.26 13.31
C LYS A 351 -19.58 3.06 11.80
N LEU A 352 -19.50 1.82 11.37
CA LEU A 352 -19.61 1.47 9.95
C LEU A 352 -20.90 2.00 9.30
N GLU A 353 -21.99 2.04 10.04
CA GLU A 353 -23.29 2.51 9.55
C GLU A 353 -23.30 4.02 9.24
N THR A 354 -22.37 4.77 9.83
CA THR A 354 -22.25 6.23 9.61
C THR A 354 -21.23 6.58 8.53
N ASP A 355 -20.44 5.61 8.05
CA ASP A 355 -19.48 5.81 6.97
C ASP A 355 -20.20 5.84 5.62
N PRO A 356 -20.20 6.97 4.87
CA PRO A 356 -20.83 7.07 3.57
C PRO A 356 -20.30 6.06 2.54
N TRP A 357 -19.04 5.62 2.66
CA TRP A 357 -18.47 4.59 1.80
C TRP A 357 -19.18 3.24 1.93
N ASN A 358 -19.90 2.98 3.03
CA ASN A 358 -20.71 1.77 3.20
C ASN A 358 -21.91 1.68 2.22
N SER A 359 -22.22 2.75 1.51
CA SER A 359 -23.22 2.78 0.44
C SER A 359 -22.77 2.11 -0.86
N ILE A 360 -21.47 1.81 -1.02
CA ILE A 360 -20.95 1.12 -2.19
C ILE A 360 -21.56 -0.29 -2.28
N SER A 361 -22.17 -0.58 -3.44
CA SER A 361 -22.77 -1.88 -3.68
C SER A 361 -21.72 -3.00 -3.78
N PRO A 362 -21.88 -4.14 -3.09
CA PRO A 362 -21.01 -5.31 -3.28
C PRO A 362 -20.94 -5.84 -4.72
N GLN A 363 -21.93 -5.52 -5.57
CA GLN A 363 -21.96 -5.90 -7.00
C GLN A 363 -20.90 -5.16 -7.83
N GLU A 364 -20.28 -4.10 -7.29
CA GLU A 364 -19.15 -3.44 -7.95
C GLU A 364 -17.86 -4.27 -7.91
N LEU A 365 -17.81 -5.30 -7.06
CA LEU A 365 -16.69 -6.22 -7.03
C LEU A 365 -16.62 -7.04 -8.31
N ASN A 366 -15.58 -6.84 -9.11
CA ASN A 366 -15.37 -7.45 -10.43
C ASN A 366 -16.57 -7.19 -11.39
N SER A 367 -17.15 -5.98 -11.35
CA SER A 367 -18.28 -5.56 -12.17
C SER A 367 -17.93 -5.57 -13.67
N ASP A 368 -18.97 -5.53 -14.53
CA ASP A 368 -18.79 -5.40 -15.97
C ASP A 368 -17.99 -4.14 -16.33
N TYR A 369 -18.25 -3.04 -15.63
CA TYR A 369 -17.53 -1.79 -15.80
C TYR A 369 -16.02 -2.00 -15.53
N ASN A 370 -15.67 -2.59 -14.41
CA ASN A 370 -14.27 -2.83 -14.04
C ASN A 370 -13.57 -3.75 -15.04
N ARG A 371 -14.24 -4.80 -15.51
CA ARG A 371 -13.67 -5.70 -16.53
C ARG A 371 -13.45 -5.00 -17.89
N GLN A 372 -14.38 -4.14 -18.30
CA GLN A 372 -14.22 -3.34 -19.52
C GLN A 372 -13.10 -2.31 -19.38
N LEU A 373 -12.97 -1.69 -18.21
CA LEU A 373 -11.87 -0.77 -17.90
C LEU A 373 -10.51 -1.47 -17.98
N ALA A 374 -10.41 -2.70 -17.42
CA ALA A 374 -9.19 -3.52 -17.51
C ALA A 374 -8.86 -3.89 -18.96
N TYR A 375 -9.88 -4.24 -19.75
CA TYR A 375 -9.70 -4.53 -21.18
C TYR A 375 -9.21 -3.30 -21.97
N ARG A 376 -9.81 -2.13 -21.73
CA ARG A 376 -9.38 -0.88 -22.33
C ARG A 376 -7.94 -0.54 -21.97
N MET A 377 -7.59 -0.60 -20.68
CA MET A 377 -6.22 -0.36 -20.23
C MET A 377 -5.22 -1.36 -20.85
N ALA A 378 -5.61 -2.62 -21.00
CA ALA A 378 -4.77 -3.61 -21.66
C ALA A 378 -4.54 -3.28 -23.15
N GLN A 379 -5.55 -2.79 -23.86
CA GLN A 379 -5.39 -2.36 -25.26
C GLN A 379 -4.45 -1.16 -25.38
N GLU A 380 -4.60 -0.16 -24.51
CA GLU A 380 -3.78 1.05 -24.53
C GLU A 380 -2.33 0.81 -24.05
N SER A 381 -2.08 -0.26 -23.29
CA SER A 381 -0.74 -0.64 -22.85
C SER A 381 0.13 -1.24 -23.97
N MET A 382 -0.47 -1.63 -25.11
CA MET A 382 0.25 -2.28 -26.22
C MET A 382 0.95 -1.24 -27.09
N THR A 383 2.27 -1.31 -27.15
CA THR A 383 3.09 -0.39 -27.94
C THR A 383 3.52 -1.04 -29.25
N LEU A 384 3.17 -0.41 -30.39
CA LEU A 384 3.63 -0.85 -31.70
C LEU A 384 5.08 -0.42 -31.94
N LEU A 385 6.02 -1.33 -31.75
CA LEU A 385 7.46 -1.05 -31.91
C LEU A 385 7.90 -1.06 -33.38
N GLN A 386 7.26 -1.82 -34.25
CA GLN A 386 7.61 -1.97 -35.65
C GLN A 386 6.44 -2.49 -36.49
N ASN A 387 6.22 -1.93 -37.67
CA ASN A 387 5.27 -2.44 -38.66
C ASN A 387 5.87 -2.35 -40.07
N ARG A 388 6.76 -3.32 -40.42
CA ARG A 388 7.38 -3.36 -41.77
C ARG A 388 6.35 -3.84 -42.77
N ASN A 389 6.28 -3.17 -43.91
CA ASN A 389 5.38 -3.50 -45.04
C ASN A 389 3.89 -3.50 -44.64
N ASP A 390 3.52 -2.74 -43.62
CA ASP A 390 2.13 -2.62 -43.14
C ASP A 390 1.43 -3.97 -42.88
N VAL A 391 2.16 -4.92 -42.28
CA VAL A 391 1.64 -6.26 -41.97
C VAL A 391 0.53 -6.20 -40.90
N LEU A 392 0.58 -5.21 -40.01
CA LEU A 392 -0.43 -4.99 -38.97
C LEU A 392 -1.34 -3.79 -39.36
N PRO A 393 -2.65 -3.84 -39.02
CA PRO A 393 -3.35 -4.93 -38.35
C PRO A 393 -3.56 -6.14 -39.23
N LEU A 394 -3.54 -7.35 -38.63
CA LEU A 394 -3.88 -8.57 -39.33
C LEU A 394 -5.37 -8.59 -39.73
N ASP A 395 -5.68 -8.94 -40.95
CA ASP A 395 -7.05 -9.06 -41.45
C ASP A 395 -7.64 -10.44 -41.10
N ALA A 396 -8.39 -10.52 -40.01
CA ALA A 396 -9.00 -11.76 -39.53
C ALA A 396 -10.08 -12.32 -40.47
N SER A 397 -10.53 -11.56 -41.50
CA SER A 397 -11.47 -12.05 -42.52
C SER A 397 -10.77 -12.92 -43.56
N LYS A 398 -9.44 -12.85 -43.64
CA LYS A 398 -8.64 -13.67 -44.56
C LYS A 398 -8.20 -14.98 -43.91
N PRO A 399 -7.97 -16.03 -44.68
CA PRO A 399 -7.44 -17.29 -44.16
C PRO A 399 -5.97 -17.08 -43.70
N ILE A 400 -5.77 -16.84 -42.42
CA ILE A 400 -4.45 -16.71 -41.82
C ILE A 400 -4.19 -17.89 -40.88
N LYS A 401 -2.92 -18.32 -40.77
CA LYS A 401 -2.48 -19.31 -39.78
C LYS A 401 -1.52 -18.61 -38.83
N VAL A 402 -1.74 -18.79 -37.53
CA VAL A 402 -0.92 -18.20 -36.49
C VAL A 402 -0.25 -19.27 -35.64
N ALA A 403 1.06 -19.18 -35.50
CA ALA A 403 1.83 -19.99 -34.55
C ALA A 403 2.02 -19.17 -33.26
N VAL A 404 1.47 -19.67 -32.15
CA VAL A 404 1.65 -19.10 -30.81
C VAL A 404 2.68 -19.96 -30.09
N LEU A 405 3.81 -19.35 -29.71
CA LEU A 405 4.96 -20.07 -29.18
C LEU A 405 5.39 -19.47 -27.83
N GLY A 406 5.90 -20.31 -26.94
CA GLY A 406 6.50 -19.91 -25.68
C GLY A 406 5.72 -20.32 -24.45
N PRO A 407 6.38 -20.31 -23.26
CA PRO A 407 5.79 -20.76 -22.01
C PRO A 407 4.64 -19.86 -21.53
N ASN A 408 4.74 -18.54 -21.71
CA ASN A 408 3.71 -17.58 -21.28
C ASN A 408 2.46 -17.54 -22.15
N ALA A 409 2.50 -18.18 -23.32
CA ALA A 409 1.41 -18.11 -24.29
C ALA A 409 0.08 -18.65 -23.72
N ASN A 410 0.15 -19.63 -22.82
CA ASN A 410 -1.00 -20.25 -22.17
C ASN A 410 -0.80 -20.38 -20.64
N ASP A 411 -0.35 -19.31 -20.01
CA ASP A 411 -0.11 -19.25 -18.56
C ASP A 411 -0.87 -18.08 -17.93
N SER A 412 -2.02 -18.39 -17.31
CA SER A 412 -2.85 -17.40 -16.64
C SER A 412 -2.20 -16.86 -15.35
N ILE A 413 -1.38 -17.66 -14.67
CA ILE A 413 -0.75 -17.25 -13.41
C ILE A 413 0.29 -16.15 -13.67
N THR A 414 1.10 -16.31 -14.71
CA THR A 414 2.06 -15.27 -15.11
C THR A 414 1.36 -13.94 -15.45
N LEU A 415 0.15 -13.99 -16.04
CA LEU A 415 -0.62 -12.79 -16.35
C LEU A 415 -1.08 -12.03 -15.09
N TRP A 416 -1.29 -12.72 -13.97
CA TRP A 416 -1.74 -12.05 -12.74
C TRP A 416 -0.65 -11.18 -12.10
N GLY A 417 0.63 -11.53 -12.28
CA GLY A 417 1.75 -10.79 -11.68
C GLY A 417 1.82 -10.88 -10.17
N ASN A 418 2.57 -9.97 -9.55
CA ASN A 418 2.63 -9.84 -8.09
C ASN A 418 1.56 -8.88 -7.58
N TYR A 419 1.13 -9.07 -6.33
CA TYR A 419 0.06 -8.28 -5.69
C TYR A 419 -1.23 -8.26 -6.53
N ASN A 420 -1.68 -9.42 -6.94
CA ASN A 420 -2.91 -9.62 -7.70
C ASN A 420 -4.09 -10.03 -6.82
N GLY A 421 -5.31 -9.72 -7.26
CA GLY A 421 -6.54 -10.39 -6.87
C GLY A 421 -6.75 -11.69 -7.65
N GLN A 422 -7.87 -12.35 -7.45
CA GLN A 422 -8.31 -13.49 -8.24
C GLN A 422 -9.37 -13.01 -9.25
N PRO A 423 -9.05 -12.91 -10.55
CA PRO A 423 -10.06 -12.51 -11.53
C PRO A 423 -11.09 -13.65 -11.70
N ALA A 424 -12.34 -13.30 -12.01
CA ALA A 424 -13.37 -14.31 -12.28
C ALA A 424 -13.02 -15.20 -13.49
N ASN A 425 -12.39 -14.58 -14.50
CA ASN A 425 -11.91 -15.26 -15.69
C ASN A 425 -10.56 -14.68 -16.10
N SER A 426 -9.68 -15.52 -16.62
CA SER A 426 -8.41 -15.09 -17.23
C SER A 426 -8.39 -15.54 -18.70
N THR A 427 -8.04 -14.62 -19.59
CA THR A 427 -7.85 -14.90 -21.01
C THR A 427 -6.37 -14.90 -21.30
N THR A 428 -5.80 -16.07 -21.64
CA THR A 428 -4.40 -16.16 -22.07
C THR A 428 -4.21 -15.59 -23.47
N VAL A 429 -2.97 -15.31 -23.86
CA VAL A 429 -2.65 -14.89 -25.24
C VAL A 429 -3.16 -15.93 -26.25
N LEU A 430 -2.97 -17.22 -25.96
CA LEU A 430 -3.46 -18.31 -26.79
C LEU A 430 -4.99 -18.31 -26.90
N ASP A 431 -5.69 -18.15 -25.76
CA ASP A 431 -7.16 -18.13 -25.74
C ASP A 431 -7.71 -16.95 -26.54
N GLY A 432 -7.14 -15.76 -26.37
CA GLY A 432 -7.55 -14.55 -27.08
C GLY A 432 -7.39 -14.70 -28.61
N ILE A 433 -6.27 -15.27 -29.07
CA ILE A 433 -6.02 -15.51 -30.50
C ILE A 433 -6.97 -16.58 -31.04
N ARG A 434 -7.19 -17.68 -30.31
CA ARG A 434 -8.14 -18.72 -30.68
C ARG A 434 -9.57 -18.23 -30.78
N HIS A 435 -9.97 -17.42 -29.81
CA HIS A 435 -11.29 -16.81 -29.81
C HIS A 435 -11.51 -15.90 -31.05
N LYS A 436 -10.46 -15.22 -31.48
CA LYS A 436 -10.52 -14.31 -32.63
C LYS A 436 -10.49 -15.05 -33.99
N LEU A 437 -9.71 -16.11 -34.13
CA LEU A 437 -9.42 -16.76 -35.38
C LEU A 437 -10.06 -18.15 -35.55
N GLY A 438 -10.41 -18.82 -34.45
CA GLY A 438 -10.82 -20.22 -34.41
C GLY A 438 -9.63 -21.19 -34.28
N ASP A 439 -9.86 -22.32 -33.63
CA ASP A 439 -8.83 -23.31 -33.28
C ASP A 439 -8.07 -23.88 -34.50
N SER A 440 -8.74 -24.03 -35.63
CA SER A 440 -8.14 -24.60 -36.86
C SER A 440 -7.06 -23.74 -37.50
N GLN A 441 -7.02 -22.44 -37.14
CA GLN A 441 -6.05 -21.49 -37.66
C GLN A 441 -4.89 -21.23 -36.69
N VAL A 442 -4.92 -21.81 -35.49
CA VAL A 442 -3.96 -21.50 -34.42
C VAL A 442 -3.15 -22.75 -34.07
N PHE A 443 -1.85 -22.68 -34.29
CA PHE A 443 -0.90 -23.70 -33.87
C PHE A 443 -0.22 -23.26 -32.59
N TYR A 444 -0.16 -24.11 -31.57
CA TYR A 444 0.49 -23.81 -30.28
C TYR A 444 1.61 -24.81 -29.96
N ARG A 445 2.74 -24.27 -29.46
CA ARG A 445 3.82 -25.04 -28.83
C ARG A 445 4.40 -24.27 -27.64
N LYS A 446 4.54 -24.95 -26.49
CA LYS A 446 5.18 -24.39 -25.29
C LYS A 446 6.67 -24.11 -25.52
N VAL A 447 7.34 -24.81 -26.36
CA VAL A 447 8.73 -24.66 -26.86
C VAL A 447 9.81 -24.78 -25.77
N SER A 448 9.63 -24.13 -24.64
CA SER A 448 10.51 -24.19 -23.46
C SER A 448 9.69 -24.30 -22.17
N GLU A 449 10.33 -24.78 -21.15
CA GLU A 449 9.74 -24.81 -19.80
C GLU A 449 10.38 -23.75 -18.90
N TRP A 450 9.61 -23.23 -17.97
CA TRP A 450 10.17 -22.48 -16.87
C TRP A 450 10.95 -23.40 -15.94
N VAL A 451 11.96 -22.87 -15.29
CA VAL A 451 12.61 -23.53 -14.16
C VAL A 451 11.57 -23.77 -13.07
N THR A 452 11.48 -24.99 -12.55
CA THR A 452 10.56 -25.27 -11.45
C THR A 452 10.95 -24.50 -10.19
N PRO A 453 10.04 -24.30 -9.22
CA PRO A 453 10.39 -23.68 -7.93
C PRO A 453 11.56 -24.38 -7.23
N GLU A 454 11.65 -25.71 -7.32
CA GLU A 454 12.73 -26.52 -6.77
C GLU A 454 14.05 -26.27 -7.49
N GLU A 455 14.05 -26.21 -8.81
CA GLU A 455 15.22 -25.87 -9.60
C GLU A 455 15.68 -24.44 -9.39
N PHE A 456 14.75 -23.48 -9.28
CA PHE A 456 15.05 -22.10 -8.94
C PHE A 456 15.68 -22.01 -7.55
N HIS A 457 15.12 -22.70 -6.56
CA HIS A 457 15.65 -22.74 -5.20
C HIS A 457 17.06 -23.34 -5.17
N SER A 458 17.29 -24.40 -5.92
CA SER A 458 18.60 -25.03 -6.07
C SER A 458 19.61 -24.10 -6.75
N LEU A 459 19.23 -23.42 -7.83
CA LEU A 459 20.06 -22.42 -8.51
C LEU A 459 20.35 -21.20 -7.63
N TYR A 460 19.36 -20.72 -6.88
CA TYR A 460 19.53 -19.64 -5.93
C TYR A 460 20.56 -19.96 -4.84
N HIS A 461 20.48 -21.18 -4.28
CA HIS A 461 21.46 -21.64 -3.30
C HIS A 461 22.85 -21.87 -3.91
N LEU A 462 22.90 -22.36 -5.13
CA LEU A 462 24.17 -22.55 -5.85
C LEU A 462 24.87 -21.22 -6.12
N CYS A 463 24.15 -20.22 -6.62
CA CYS A 463 24.68 -18.86 -6.83
C CYS A 463 25.12 -18.21 -5.53
N ARG A 464 24.35 -18.37 -4.46
CA ARG A 464 24.67 -17.80 -3.14
C ARG A 464 25.92 -18.43 -2.50
N ASN A 465 26.19 -19.71 -2.76
CA ASN A 465 27.29 -20.46 -2.17
C ASN A 465 28.59 -20.37 -2.99
N ASN A 466 28.52 -19.94 -4.24
CA ASN A 466 29.67 -19.86 -5.14
C ASN A 466 30.08 -18.41 -5.50
N GLY A 467 29.52 -17.40 -4.78
CA GLY A 467 29.94 -16.01 -4.88
C GLY A 467 29.30 -15.26 -5.98
#